data_520453e52b7fce405bf9b4f7278da155
#
_entry.id   520453e52b7fce405bf9b4f7278da155
#
_cell.length_a   1.000
_cell.length_b   1.000
_cell.length_c   1.000
_cell.angle_alpha   90.00
_cell.angle_beta   90.00
_cell.angle_gamma   90.00
#
_symmetry.space_group_name_H-M   'P 1'
#
loop_
_entity.id
_entity.type
_entity.pdbx_description
1 polymer ?
#
loop_
_entity_poly.entity_id
_entity_poly.type
_entity_poly.pdbx_seq_one_letter_code
_entity_poly.pdbx_strand_id
1 'polypeptide(L)'
;IVDTQYLGALADQNAAAREKAAELSDTAVPVRVPTAVVWEAYTGLGNIAFESDATALRRLYERLLRSHSSLEMTPEVAKRAGELNGTQMNSDTRSQLDGADSVVAAHGLLLGEPVISNDSDFRDVEGLEVVTY
;
A
#
# COMPACT_ATOMS: atom_id res chain seq x y z
N ILE A 1 -0.97 5.92 5.32
CA ILE A 1 -1.36 5.26 4.05
C ILE A 1 -0.76 3.87 4.07
N VAL A 2 -1.51 2.84 3.68
CA VAL A 2 -1.01 1.46 3.62
C VAL A 2 -0.55 1.08 2.22
N ASP A 3 0.46 0.21 2.14
CA ASP A 3 0.86 -0.47 0.92
C ASP A 3 0.20 -1.86 0.80
N THR A 4 0.44 -2.56 -0.31
CA THR A 4 -0.12 -3.89 -0.55
C THR A 4 0.50 -4.94 0.36
N GLN A 5 1.79 -4.81 0.70
CA GLN A 5 2.50 -5.74 1.59
C GLN A 5 1.90 -5.70 3.01
N TYR A 6 1.64 -4.51 3.55
CA TYR A 6 1.01 -4.37 4.87
C TYR A 6 -0.44 -4.88 4.88
N LEU A 7 -1.22 -4.58 3.83
CA LEU A 7 -2.58 -5.10 3.70
C LEU A 7 -2.60 -6.64 3.66
N GLY A 8 -1.67 -7.25 2.92
CA GLY A 8 -1.47 -8.70 2.89
C GLY A 8 -1.07 -9.26 4.25
N ALA A 9 -0.11 -8.63 4.93
CA ALA A 9 0.34 -9.04 6.26
C ALA A 9 -0.80 -8.99 7.30
N LEU A 10 -1.72 -8.01 7.21
CA LEU A 10 -2.92 -7.98 8.05
C LEU A 10 -3.88 -9.12 7.72
N ALA A 11 -4.07 -9.44 6.44
CA ALA A 11 -4.90 -10.57 6.02
C ALA A 11 -4.33 -11.91 6.51
N ASP A 12 -3.02 -12.07 6.47
CA ASP A 12 -2.28 -13.25 6.97
C ASP A 12 -2.16 -13.28 8.50
N GLN A 13 -2.76 -12.30 9.20
CA GLN A 13 -2.71 -12.18 10.65
C GLN A 13 -1.28 -12.11 11.21
N ASN A 14 -0.35 -11.52 10.46
CA ASN A 14 1.03 -11.30 10.88
C ASN A 14 1.06 -10.54 12.22
N ALA A 15 1.86 -11.01 13.18
CA ALA A 15 1.86 -10.47 14.53
C ALA A 15 2.31 -8.99 14.57
N ALA A 16 3.37 -8.64 13.84
CA ALA A 16 3.89 -7.28 13.80
C ALA A 16 2.90 -6.31 13.10
N ALA A 17 2.27 -6.74 12.00
CA ALA A 17 1.25 -5.95 11.32
C ALA A 17 0.02 -5.69 12.21
N ARG A 18 -0.40 -6.68 13.00
CA ARG A 18 -1.51 -6.54 13.96
C ARG A 18 -1.14 -5.63 15.13
N GLU A 19 0.08 -5.72 15.64
CA GLU A 19 0.58 -4.82 16.69
C GLU A 19 0.59 -3.37 16.19
N LYS A 20 1.11 -3.14 14.97
CA LYS A 20 1.06 -1.83 14.33
C LYS A 20 -0.37 -1.34 14.11
N ALA A 21 -1.30 -2.18 13.70
CA ALA A 21 -2.70 -1.81 13.55
C ALA A 21 -3.35 -1.42 14.88
N ALA A 22 -3.02 -2.10 15.98
CA ALA A 22 -3.49 -1.74 17.32
C ALA A 22 -2.91 -0.39 17.76
N GLU A 23 -1.61 -0.17 17.58
CA GLU A 23 -0.95 1.11 17.87
C GLU A 23 -1.63 2.27 17.11
N LEU A 24 -1.89 2.09 15.82
CA LEU A 24 -2.53 3.11 15.00
C LEU A 24 -4.00 3.35 15.39
N SER A 25 -4.70 2.32 15.85
CA SER A 25 -6.10 2.45 16.31
C SER A 25 -6.23 3.31 17.57
N ASP A 26 -5.17 3.37 18.38
CA ASP A 26 -5.12 4.21 19.57
C ASP A 26 -4.83 5.69 19.22
N THR A 27 -4.51 5.96 17.94
CA THR A 27 -4.32 7.32 17.45
C THR A 27 -5.59 7.85 16.79
N ALA A 28 -5.75 9.17 16.74
CA ALA A 28 -6.84 9.81 16.01
C ALA A 28 -6.57 9.90 14.49
N VAL A 29 -5.47 9.32 14.01
CA VAL A 29 -5.06 9.40 12.60
C VAL A 29 -5.73 8.30 11.79
N PRO A 30 -6.53 8.63 10.78
CA PRO A 30 -7.19 7.61 9.95
C PRO A 30 -6.17 6.87 9.08
N VAL A 31 -6.22 5.55 9.12
CA VAL A 31 -5.48 4.69 8.18
C VAL A 31 -6.27 4.62 6.87
N ARG A 32 -5.58 4.86 5.75
CA ARG A 32 -6.19 4.98 4.42
C ARG A 32 -5.58 3.99 3.43
N VAL A 33 -6.42 3.46 2.54
CA VAL A 33 -6.04 2.45 1.54
C VAL A 33 -6.16 3.04 0.13
N PRO A 34 -5.06 3.22 -0.62
CA PRO A 34 -5.12 3.61 -2.02
C PRO A 34 -5.87 2.59 -2.89
N THR A 35 -6.66 3.05 -3.85
CA THR A 35 -7.36 2.15 -4.79
C THR A 35 -6.40 1.31 -5.62
N ALA A 36 -5.17 1.76 -5.85
CA ALA A 36 -4.11 0.98 -6.48
C ALA A 36 -3.73 -0.26 -5.64
N VAL A 37 -3.67 -0.13 -4.32
CA VAL A 37 -3.44 -1.25 -3.39
C VAL A 37 -4.59 -2.27 -3.47
N VAL A 38 -5.83 -1.77 -3.57
CA VAL A 38 -7.00 -2.65 -3.77
C VAL A 38 -6.89 -3.42 -5.08
N TRP A 39 -6.55 -2.73 -6.17
CA TRP A 39 -6.37 -3.36 -7.49
C TRP A 39 -5.28 -4.44 -7.44
N GLU A 40 -4.13 -4.16 -6.84
CA GLU A 40 -3.03 -5.11 -6.76
C GLU A 40 -3.37 -6.32 -5.89
N ALA A 41 -3.98 -6.11 -4.72
CA ALA A 41 -4.45 -7.19 -3.84
C ALA A 41 -5.44 -8.12 -4.56
N TYR A 42 -6.36 -7.56 -5.35
CA TYR A 42 -7.31 -8.34 -6.14
C TYR A 42 -6.69 -8.99 -7.38
N THR A 43 -5.62 -8.41 -7.93
CA THR A 43 -4.80 -9.08 -8.96
C THR A 43 -4.15 -10.33 -8.37
N GLY A 44 -3.60 -10.24 -7.15
CA GLY A 44 -3.08 -11.40 -6.43
C GLY A 44 -4.14 -12.50 -6.21
N LEU A 45 -5.36 -12.12 -5.84
CA LEU A 45 -6.49 -13.07 -5.71
C LEU A 45 -6.77 -13.84 -7.02
N GLY A 46 -6.69 -13.16 -8.16
CA GLY A 46 -6.91 -13.77 -9.48
C GLY A 46 -5.85 -14.82 -9.86
N ASN A 47 -4.70 -14.80 -9.21
CA ASN A 47 -3.60 -15.74 -9.43
C ASN A 47 -3.64 -16.97 -8.52
N ILE A 48 -4.59 -17.04 -7.56
CA ILE A 48 -4.70 -18.18 -6.63
C ILE A 48 -5.36 -19.35 -7.35
N ALA A 49 -4.68 -20.51 -7.34
CA ALA A 49 -5.10 -21.71 -8.05
C ALA A 49 -6.36 -22.38 -7.46
N PHE A 50 -6.59 -22.23 -6.16
CA PHE A 50 -7.71 -22.86 -5.45
C PHE A 50 -8.79 -21.82 -5.09
N GLU A 51 -9.99 -22.03 -5.60
CA GLU A 51 -11.14 -21.11 -5.39
C GLU A 51 -11.49 -20.93 -3.92
N SER A 52 -11.34 -21.98 -3.09
CA SER A 52 -11.58 -21.91 -1.64
C SER A 52 -10.68 -20.89 -0.95
N ASP A 53 -9.39 -20.89 -1.30
CA ASP A 53 -8.38 -20.01 -0.70
C ASP A 53 -8.58 -18.57 -1.18
N ALA A 54 -8.83 -18.38 -2.46
CA ALA A 54 -9.19 -17.08 -3.03
C ALA A 54 -10.45 -16.49 -2.37
N THR A 55 -11.47 -17.33 -2.11
CA THR A 55 -12.70 -16.89 -1.45
C THR A 55 -12.46 -16.48 0.00
N ALA A 56 -11.66 -17.24 0.75
CA ALA A 56 -11.32 -16.92 2.13
C ALA A 56 -10.55 -15.59 2.22
N LEU A 57 -9.52 -15.41 1.39
CA LEU A 57 -8.71 -14.19 1.34
C LEU A 57 -9.53 -12.98 0.88
N ARG A 58 -10.42 -13.14 -0.11
CA ARG A 58 -11.35 -12.09 -0.55
C ARG A 58 -12.19 -11.56 0.61
N ARG A 59 -12.75 -12.44 1.45
CA ARG A 59 -13.55 -12.05 2.62
C ARG A 59 -12.72 -11.26 3.64
N LEU A 60 -11.43 -11.57 3.79
CA LEU A 60 -10.53 -10.83 4.66
C LEU A 60 -10.28 -9.43 4.11
N TYR A 61 -9.94 -9.30 2.83
CA TYR A 61 -9.75 -8.00 2.18
C TYR A 61 -11.02 -7.15 2.25
N GLU A 62 -12.19 -7.70 1.94
CA GLU A 62 -13.46 -6.97 2.05
C GLU A 62 -13.75 -6.44 3.46
N ARG A 63 -13.34 -7.19 4.49
CA ARG A 63 -13.48 -6.77 5.87
C ARG A 63 -12.53 -5.62 6.20
N LEU A 64 -11.25 -5.73 5.80
CA LEU A 64 -10.24 -4.69 5.99
C LEU A 64 -10.64 -3.41 5.26
N LEU A 65 -11.05 -3.51 4.00
CA LEU A 65 -11.46 -2.35 3.20
C LEU A 65 -12.70 -1.63 3.76
N ARG A 66 -13.64 -2.36 4.38
CA ARG A 66 -14.80 -1.73 5.04
C ARG A 66 -14.45 -0.94 6.29
N SER A 67 -13.33 -1.25 6.94
CA SER A 67 -12.88 -0.56 8.17
C SER A 67 -11.97 0.63 7.91
N HIS A 68 -11.56 0.85 6.65
CA HIS A 68 -10.64 1.91 6.27
C HIS A 68 -11.23 2.79 5.16
N SER A 69 -10.82 4.06 5.11
CA SER A 69 -11.19 4.95 4.01
C SER A 69 -10.29 4.73 2.81
N SER A 70 -10.86 4.88 1.60
CA SER A 70 -10.12 4.73 0.34
C SER A 70 -9.52 6.07 -0.11
N LEU A 71 -8.36 5.98 -0.77
CA LEU A 71 -7.75 7.08 -1.53
C LEU A 71 -7.83 6.78 -3.01
N GLU A 72 -8.58 7.60 -3.74
CA GLU A 72 -8.74 7.41 -5.18
C GLU A 72 -7.52 7.90 -5.96
N MET A 73 -7.19 7.19 -7.02
CA MET A 73 -6.17 7.61 -7.98
C MET A 73 -6.70 8.75 -8.86
N THR A 74 -6.54 9.99 -8.38
CA THR A 74 -6.91 11.17 -9.15
C THR A 74 -5.91 11.43 -10.29
N PRO A 75 -6.24 12.29 -11.30
CA PRO A 75 -5.28 12.68 -12.32
C PRO A 75 -3.98 13.29 -11.77
N GLU A 76 -4.05 14.01 -10.64
CA GLU A 76 -2.88 14.56 -9.97
C GLU A 76 -1.98 13.47 -9.39
N VAL A 77 -2.57 12.52 -8.69
CA VAL A 77 -1.86 11.35 -8.16
C VAL A 77 -1.25 10.52 -9.28
N ALA A 78 -2.00 10.28 -10.37
CA ALA A 78 -1.52 9.51 -11.52
C ALA A 78 -0.30 10.17 -12.19
N LYS A 79 -0.30 11.50 -12.36
CA LYS A 79 0.84 12.25 -12.88
C LYS A 79 2.06 12.10 -11.98
N ARG A 80 1.88 12.33 -10.67
CA ARG A 80 2.97 12.23 -9.71
C ARG A 80 3.54 10.81 -9.62
N ALA A 81 2.70 9.80 -9.62
CA ALA A 81 3.11 8.39 -9.65
C ALA A 81 3.92 8.06 -10.91
N GLY A 82 3.45 8.53 -12.09
CA GLY A 82 4.16 8.34 -13.35
C GLY A 82 5.54 9.01 -13.38
N GLU A 83 5.67 10.21 -12.80
CA GLU A 83 6.95 10.90 -12.67
C GLU A 83 7.92 10.12 -11.76
N LEU A 84 7.44 9.64 -10.60
CA LEU A 84 8.23 8.82 -9.68
C LEU A 84 8.73 7.53 -10.35
N ASN A 85 7.82 6.80 -10.97
CA ASN A 85 8.14 5.55 -11.67
C ASN A 85 9.16 5.81 -12.79
N GLY A 86 8.93 6.81 -13.65
CA GLY A 86 9.84 7.15 -14.74
C GLY A 86 11.22 7.61 -14.29
N THR A 87 11.32 8.33 -13.18
CA THR A 87 12.60 8.76 -12.61
C THR A 87 13.41 7.58 -12.10
N GLN A 88 12.76 6.62 -11.47
CA GLN A 88 13.43 5.43 -10.92
C GLN A 88 13.82 4.44 -12.02
N MET A 89 13.01 4.26 -13.05
CA MET A 89 13.35 3.42 -14.21
C MET A 89 14.64 3.87 -14.93
N ASN A 90 14.97 5.15 -14.85
CA ASN A 90 16.18 5.72 -15.45
C ASN A 90 17.38 5.80 -14.47
N SER A 91 17.26 5.21 -13.28
CA SER A 91 18.31 5.23 -12.27
C SER A 91 18.94 3.85 -12.10
N ASP A 92 20.25 3.75 -12.30
CA ASP A 92 21.00 2.51 -12.03
C ASP A 92 21.20 2.23 -10.53
N THR A 93 20.83 3.18 -9.65
CA THR A 93 21.15 3.15 -8.22
C THR A 93 19.93 3.16 -7.30
N ARG A 94 18.73 3.38 -7.83
CA ARG A 94 17.48 3.43 -7.05
C ARG A 94 16.65 2.17 -7.31
N SER A 95 16.02 1.68 -6.26
CA SER A 95 15.03 0.62 -6.35
C SER A 95 13.85 1.05 -7.23
N GLN A 96 13.28 0.12 -7.99
CA GLN A 96 12.14 0.41 -8.84
C GLN A 96 10.86 0.32 -8.02
N LEU A 97 10.16 1.44 -7.87
CA LEU A 97 8.75 1.41 -7.48
C LEU A 97 7.94 0.92 -8.67
N ASP A 98 7.24 -0.18 -8.52
CA ASP A 98 6.32 -0.63 -9.54
C ASP A 98 5.01 0.19 -9.57
N GLY A 99 4.04 -0.23 -10.41
CA GLY A 99 2.84 0.57 -10.67
C GLY A 99 2.06 0.97 -9.41
N ALA A 100 1.73 0.03 -8.52
CA ALA A 100 0.94 0.32 -7.33
C ALA A 100 1.75 1.09 -6.29
N ASP A 101 3.02 0.74 -6.07
CA ASP A 101 3.90 1.39 -5.12
C ASP A 101 4.17 2.85 -5.48
N SER A 102 4.31 3.15 -6.78
CA SER A 102 4.45 4.54 -7.23
C SER A 102 3.21 5.38 -6.91
N VAL A 103 2.01 4.79 -6.95
CA VAL A 103 0.75 5.45 -6.57
C VAL A 103 0.67 5.65 -5.06
N VAL A 104 1.09 4.66 -4.28
CA VAL A 104 1.18 4.76 -2.80
C VAL A 104 2.13 5.89 -2.40
N ALA A 105 3.34 5.92 -2.98
CA ALA A 105 4.33 6.96 -2.73
C ALA A 105 3.81 8.36 -3.13
N ALA A 106 3.13 8.46 -4.28
CA ALA A 106 2.54 9.72 -4.74
C ALA A 106 1.48 10.24 -3.75
N HIS A 107 0.63 9.39 -3.21
CA HIS A 107 -0.31 9.76 -2.15
C HIS A 107 0.41 10.28 -0.91
N GLY A 108 1.45 9.55 -0.43
CA GLY A 108 2.23 9.96 0.73
C GLY A 108 2.83 11.36 0.57
N LEU A 109 3.47 11.61 -0.57
CA LEU A 109 4.09 12.91 -0.87
C LEU A 109 3.07 14.05 -1.01
N LEU A 110 1.96 13.82 -1.74
CA LEU A 110 0.96 14.86 -1.99
C LEU A 110 0.17 15.23 -0.73
N LEU A 111 -0.05 14.28 0.15
CA LEU A 111 -0.81 14.49 1.38
C LEU A 111 0.08 14.82 2.59
N GLY A 112 1.40 14.65 2.47
CA GLY A 112 2.32 14.78 3.60
C GLY A 112 2.06 13.72 4.68
N GLU A 113 1.68 12.51 4.27
CA GLU A 113 1.33 11.41 5.17
C GLU A 113 2.30 10.24 5.04
N PRO A 114 2.66 9.60 6.16
CA PRO A 114 3.55 8.45 6.13
C PRO A 114 2.91 7.25 5.41
N VAL A 115 3.76 6.47 4.75
CA VAL A 115 3.42 5.16 4.18
C VAL A 115 3.82 4.08 5.18
N ILE A 116 2.93 3.12 5.42
CA ILE A 116 3.18 1.95 6.26
C ILE A 116 3.64 0.82 5.36
N SER A 117 4.93 0.51 5.41
CA SER A 117 5.55 -0.51 4.57
C SER A 117 6.85 -1.03 5.18
N ASN A 118 7.14 -2.32 4.98
CA ASN A 118 8.46 -2.89 5.23
C ASN A 118 9.32 -2.95 3.96
N ASP A 119 8.77 -2.56 2.81
CA ASP A 119 9.50 -2.52 1.56
C ASP A 119 10.56 -1.41 1.56
N SER A 120 11.80 -1.80 1.23
CA SER A 120 12.93 -0.88 1.16
C SER A 120 12.81 0.14 0.04
N ASP A 121 12.06 -0.16 -1.02
CA ASP A 121 11.97 0.65 -2.23
C ASP A 121 11.33 2.02 -1.95
N PHE A 122 10.43 2.09 -0.98
CA PHE A 122 9.87 3.36 -0.51
C PHE A 122 10.89 4.29 0.16
N ARG A 123 11.98 3.75 0.73
CA ARG A 123 13.00 4.56 1.44
C ARG A 123 13.83 5.40 0.48
N ASP A 124 13.91 5.01 -0.79
CA ASP A 124 14.63 5.74 -1.83
C ASP A 124 13.80 6.91 -2.41
N VAL A 125 12.56 7.08 -1.95
CA VAL A 125 11.70 8.18 -2.37
C VAL A 125 11.97 9.42 -1.52
N GLU A 126 12.58 10.42 -2.13
CA GLU A 126 12.94 11.68 -1.45
C GLU A 126 11.69 12.39 -0.93
N GLY A 127 11.69 12.73 0.36
CA GLY A 127 10.61 13.44 1.03
C GLY A 127 9.44 12.56 1.51
N LEU A 128 9.49 11.24 1.26
CA LEU A 128 8.48 10.31 1.76
C LEU A 128 8.84 9.82 3.15
N GLU A 129 7.92 9.93 4.09
CA GLU A 129 8.03 9.29 5.40
C GLU A 129 7.53 7.84 5.31
N VAL A 130 8.32 6.89 5.82
CA VAL A 130 7.98 5.46 5.84
C VAL A 130 7.97 4.95 7.28
N VAL A 131 6.88 4.33 7.69
CA VAL A 131 6.70 3.69 8.99
C VAL A 131 6.71 2.17 8.80
N THR A 132 7.58 1.49 9.50
CA THR A 132 7.68 0.02 9.45
C THR A 132 6.81 -0.65 10.51
N TYR A 133 6.57 -1.94 10.34
CA TYR A 133 5.78 -2.77 11.25
C TYR A 133 6.45 -4.11 11.54
#